data_5783205a25b5d401e22ae94fc47ce2a8
#
_entry.id   5783205a25b5d401e22ae94fc47ce2a8
#
_cell.length_a   1.000
_cell.length_b   1.000
_cell.length_c   1.000
_cell.angle_alpha   90.00
_cell.angle_beta   90.00
_cell.angle_gamma   90.00
#
_symmetry.space_group_name_H-M   'P 1'
#
loop_
_entity.id
_entity.type
_entity.pdbx_description
1 polymer ?
#
loop_
_entity_poly.entity_id
_entity_poly.type
_entity_poly.pdbx_seq_one_letter_code
_entity_poly.pdbx_strand_id
1 'polypeptide(L)'
;MKRFIKRLLKFSVFLIIPFLALLVLYVKMDPFKVIKSYDSFYDANKNVWVALNKDFVSTTTFIQNSKHTNYNSFIFGNSRSVFYQIDDWKKYLEPGSECFHFDAGLESLWALNKKIVFIDKHGFNLDNVLIVLDHSTITQDKPRHGHIFITSPPLVNYSNLLEFHKTFYFVFLSPDFFYAYMDFKQSGKLKPYMKKHGLITDLPQQYDIKTNEIRLEHFENLIKEERYYTPKLLSLFYD
;
A
#
# COMPACT_ATOMS: atom_id res chain seq x y z
N MET A 1 -5.82 42.64 28.89
CA MET A 1 -6.41 41.62 28.05
C MET A 1 -6.09 41.81 26.56
N LYS A 2 -6.41 42.92 25.89
CA LYS A 2 -6.13 43.15 24.44
C LYS A 2 -4.65 42.99 24.04
N ARG A 3 -3.68 43.46 24.84
CA ARG A 3 -2.23 43.35 24.58
C ARG A 3 -1.76 41.88 24.68
N PHE A 4 -2.30 41.10 25.60
CA PHE A 4 -1.99 39.69 25.77
C PHE A 4 -2.48 38.88 24.57
N ILE A 5 -3.74 39.07 24.18
CA ILE A 5 -4.32 38.37 22.98
C ILE A 5 -3.52 38.71 21.72
N LYS A 6 -3.12 39.98 21.53
CA LYS A 6 -2.30 40.36 20.37
C LYS A 6 -0.91 39.73 20.37
N ARG A 7 -0.29 39.51 21.53
CA ARG A 7 0.99 38.79 21.65
C ARG A 7 0.80 37.30 21.41
N LEU A 8 -0.25 36.72 21.95
CA LEU A 8 -0.61 35.31 21.74
C LEU A 8 -0.86 35.00 20.24
N LEU A 9 -1.64 35.85 19.56
CA LEU A 9 -1.87 35.74 18.11
C LEU A 9 -0.58 35.85 17.31
N LYS A 10 0.31 36.79 17.64
CA LYS A 10 1.61 36.89 16.96
C LYS A 10 2.47 35.64 17.16
N PHE A 11 2.50 35.10 18.37
CA PHE A 11 3.22 33.85 18.67
C PHE A 11 2.60 32.66 17.97
N SER A 12 1.27 32.56 17.92
CA SER A 12 0.56 31.51 17.18
C SER A 12 0.85 31.55 15.69
N VAL A 13 0.88 32.76 15.08
CA VAL A 13 1.27 32.91 13.65
C VAL A 13 2.69 32.40 13.41
N PHE A 14 3.62 32.73 14.34
CA PHE A 14 5.02 32.26 14.21
C PHE A 14 5.13 30.71 14.26
N LEU A 15 4.29 30.04 15.05
CA LEU A 15 4.25 28.58 15.10
C LEU A 15 3.50 27.95 13.90
N ILE A 16 2.47 28.62 13.41
CA ILE A 16 1.65 28.10 12.30
C ILE A 16 2.42 28.10 10.98
N ILE A 17 3.26 29.10 10.72
CA ILE A 17 3.99 29.23 9.46
C ILE A 17 4.87 28.01 9.16
N PRO A 18 5.76 27.52 10.05
CA PRO A 18 6.55 26.33 9.78
C PRO A 18 5.69 25.07 9.62
N PHE A 19 4.59 24.97 10.37
CA PHE A 19 3.66 23.84 10.23
C PHE A 19 2.97 23.84 8.86
N LEU A 20 2.52 24.98 8.37
CA LEU A 20 1.96 25.12 7.02
C LEU A 20 3.01 24.85 5.94
N ALA A 21 4.25 25.30 6.14
CA ALA A 21 5.34 25.03 5.22
C ALA A 21 5.61 23.52 5.10
N LEU A 22 5.60 22.77 6.22
CA LEU A 22 5.73 21.33 6.24
C LEU A 22 4.52 20.63 5.58
N LEU A 23 3.31 21.16 5.75
CA LEU A 23 2.12 20.64 5.08
C LEU A 23 2.22 20.83 3.56
N VAL A 24 2.63 22.01 3.10
CA VAL A 24 2.86 22.28 1.67
C VAL A 24 3.93 21.34 1.09
N LEU A 25 5.01 21.14 1.85
CA LEU A 25 6.08 20.23 1.48
C LEU A 25 5.56 18.78 1.35
N TYR A 26 4.78 18.32 2.32
CA TYR A 26 4.14 17.00 2.31
C TYR A 26 3.26 16.80 1.08
N VAL A 27 2.35 17.76 0.80
CA VAL A 27 1.46 17.71 -0.36
C VAL A 27 2.25 17.73 -1.67
N LYS A 28 3.31 18.54 -1.74
CA LYS A 28 4.16 18.64 -2.95
C LYS A 28 4.94 17.36 -3.21
N MET A 29 5.50 16.77 -2.16
CA MET A 29 6.34 15.57 -2.26
C MET A 29 5.54 14.28 -2.38
N ASP A 30 4.39 14.20 -1.73
CA ASP A 30 3.49 13.03 -1.64
C ASP A 30 4.26 11.70 -1.53
N PRO A 31 5.06 11.53 -0.45
CA PRO A 31 5.96 10.38 -0.35
C PRO A 31 5.24 9.04 -0.32
N PHE A 32 4.01 9.01 0.16
CA PHE A 32 3.18 7.81 0.29
C PHE A 32 2.22 7.60 -0.89
N LYS A 33 2.22 8.51 -1.86
CA LYS A 33 1.34 8.50 -3.03
C LYS A 33 -0.17 8.41 -2.69
N VAL A 34 -0.61 9.14 -1.66
CA VAL A 34 -2.00 9.13 -1.17
C VAL A 34 -2.75 10.44 -1.40
N ILE A 35 -2.10 11.44 -2.01
CA ILE A 35 -2.69 12.78 -2.21
C ILE A 35 -3.01 13.01 -3.69
N LYS A 36 -2.08 12.65 -4.58
CA LYS A 36 -2.20 12.86 -6.03
C LYS A 36 -2.72 11.61 -6.73
N SER A 37 -3.25 11.80 -7.93
CA SER A 37 -3.54 10.67 -8.82
C SER A 37 -2.26 10.18 -9.48
N TYR A 38 -2.12 8.87 -9.61
CA TYR A 38 -0.99 8.20 -10.23
C TYR A 38 -1.50 7.14 -11.19
N ASP A 39 -0.98 7.12 -12.42
CA ASP A 39 -1.29 6.07 -13.38
C ASP A 39 -0.66 4.74 -12.96
N SER A 40 0.49 4.80 -12.28
CA SER A 40 1.13 3.65 -11.65
C SER A 40 1.73 4.02 -10.30
N PHE A 41 1.46 3.20 -9.29
CA PHE A 41 2.04 3.36 -7.96
C PHE A 41 3.49 2.90 -7.88
N TYR A 42 3.89 1.96 -8.72
CA TYR A 42 5.24 1.40 -8.78
C TYR A 42 5.91 1.77 -10.10
N ASP A 43 7.14 2.22 -10.02
CA ASP A 43 7.94 2.63 -11.16
C ASP A 43 9.00 1.55 -11.41
N ALA A 44 8.88 0.81 -12.50
CA ALA A 44 9.77 -0.29 -12.85
C ALA A 44 11.27 0.12 -12.94
N ASN A 45 11.53 1.41 -13.14
CA ASN A 45 12.90 1.93 -13.21
C ASN A 45 13.50 2.29 -11.85
N LYS A 46 12.77 2.11 -10.75
CA LYS A 46 13.23 2.41 -9.39
C LYS A 46 13.34 1.15 -8.57
N ASN A 47 14.49 0.97 -7.96
CA ASN A 47 14.75 -0.15 -7.05
C ASN A 47 14.47 0.19 -5.59
N VAL A 48 14.02 1.42 -5.31
CA VAL A 48 13.87 1.95 -3.97
C VAL A 48 12.55 2.71 -3.83
N TRP A 49 11.74 2.37 -2.86
CA TRP A 49 10.37 2.84 -2.68
C TRP A 49 10.11 3.23 -1.23
N VAL A 50 9.19 4.14 -1.03
CA VAL A 50 8.51 4.29 0.25
C VAL A 50 7.48 3.15 0.36
N ALA A 51 7.39 2.51 1.51
CA ALA A 51 6.35 1.51 1.75
C ALA A 51 4.96 2.16 1.59
N LEU A 52 4.21 1.69 0.60
CA LEU A 52 2.88 2.19 0.29
C LEU A 52 1.82 1.41 1.07
N ASN A 53 0.70 2.06 1.33
CA ASN A 53 -0.49 1.37 1.81
C ASN A 53 -1.09 0.54 0.66
N LYS A 54 -0.91 -0.78 0.73
CA LYS A 54 -1.33 -1.67 -0.35
C LYS A 54 -2.86 -1.72 -0.50
N ASP A 55 -3.61 -1.56 0.57
CA ASP A 55 -5.07 -1.46 0.52
C ASP A 55 -5.53 -0.23 -0.28
N PHE A 56 -4.84 0.92 -0.08
CA PHE A 56 -5.10 2.13 -0.85
C PHE A 56 -4.69 1.97 -2.32
N VAL A 57 -3.52 1.36 -2.59
CA VAL A 57 -3.05 1.07 -3.95
C VAL A 57 -4.04 0.19 -4.68
N SER A 58 -4.41 -0.96 -4.10
CA SER A 58 -5.34 -1.91 -4.72
C SER A 58 -6.71 -1.28 -4.96
N THR A 59 -7.26 -0.56 -3.98
CA THR A 59 -8.56 0.10 -4.11
C THR A 59 -8.55 1.18 -5.20
N THR A 60 -7.50 2.01 -5.24
CA THR A 60 -7.40 3.10 -6.23
C THR A 60 -7.21 2.54 -7.63
N THR A 61 -6.35 1.54 -7.79
CA THR A 61 -6.14 0.83 -9.06
C THR A 61 -7.43 0.18 -9.56
N PHE A 62 -8.18 -0.47 -8.67
CA PHE A 62 -9.49 -1.03 -9.02
C PHE A 62 -10.47 0.04 -9.53
N ILE A 63 -10.64 1.13 -8.77
CA ILE A 63 -11.55 2.23 -9.15
C ILE A 63 -11.16 2.87 -10.48
N GLN A 64 -9.87 3.01 -10.75
CA GLN A 64 -9.39 3.58 -12.02
C GLN A 64 -9.70 2.66 -13.19
N ASN A 65 -9.35 1.38 -13.07
CA ASN A 65 -9.45 0.41 -14.15
C ASN A 65 -10.87 -0.10 -14.40
N SER A 66 -11.71 -0.14 -13.37
CA SER A 66 -13.11 -0.57 -13.49
C SER A 66 -13.96 0.34 -14.39
N LYS A 67 -13.46 1.51 -14.77
CA LYS A 67 -14.08 2.38 -15.78
C LYS A 67 -14.01 1.79 -17.20
N HIS A 68 -13.08 0.89 -17.44
CA HIS A 68 -12.78 0.33 -18.76
C HIS A 68 -12.73 -1.20 -18.76
N THR A 69 -12.73 -1.83 -17.59
CA THR A 69 -12.66 -3.28 -17.44
C THR A 69 -13.77 -3.73 -16.48
N ASN A 70 -14.58 -4.65 -16.94
CA ASN A 70 -15.65 -5.24 -16.11
C ASN A 70 -15.10 -6.46 -15.38
N TYR A 71 -14.45 -6.24 -14.25
CA TYR A 71 -13.93 -7.32 -13.41
C TYR A 71 -15.06 -8.15 -12.83
N ASN A 72 -14.89 -9.46 -12.86
CA ASN A 72 -15.83 -10.43 -12.32
C ASN A 72 -15.16 -11.55 -11.49
N SER A 73 -13.85 -11.52 -11.41
CA SER A 73 -13.07 -12.57 -10.75
C SER A 73 -11.99 -11.93 -9.87
N PHE A 74 -11.96 -12.29 -8.59
CA PHE A 74 -11.16 -11.59 -7.60
C PHE A 74 -10.31 -12.52 -6.75
N ILE A 75 -9.02 -12.17 -6.59
CA ILE A 75 -8.14 -12.77 -5.58
C ILE A 75 -8.05 -11.80 -4.41
N PHE A 76 -8.44 -12.26 -3.22
CA PHE A 76 -8.32 -11.49 -1.99
C PHE A 76 -7.29 -12.12 -1.05
N GLY A 77 -6.61 -11.28 -0.29
CA GLY A 77 -5.72 -11.75 0.76
C GLY A 77 -4.69 -10.72 1.18
N ASN A 78 -3.78 -11.16 2.03
CA ASN A 78 -2.65 -10.35 2.46
C ASN A 78 -1.41 -10.57 1.55
N SER A 79 -0.21 -10.17 2.03
CA SER A 79 1.04 -10.34 1.28
C SER A 79 1.35 -11.78 0.82
N ARG A 80 0.68 -12.80 1.37
CA ARG A 80 0.82 -14.20 0.92
C ARG A 80 -0.01 -14.49 -0.32
N SER A 81 -1.05 -13.70 -0.60
CA SER A 81 -1.85 -13.87 -1.81
C SER A 81 -1.10 -13.53 -3.09
N VAL A 82 0.00 -12.77 -3.02
CA VAL A 82 0.82 -12.42 -4.20
C VAL A 82 1.43 -13.62 -4.93
N PHE A 83 1.52 -14.78 -4.25
CA PHE A 83 2.00 -16.02 -4.87
C PHE A 83 0.95 -16.71 -5.76
N TYR A 84 -0.31 -16.31 -5.67
CA TYR A 84 -1.39 -16.81 -6.52
C TYR A 84 -1.50 -15.91 -7.75
N GLN A 85 -0.79 -16.30 -8.81
CA GLN A 85 -0.73 -15.51 -10.04
C GLN A 85 -2.01 -15.65 -10.85
N ILE A 86 -2.49 -14.53 -11.41
CA ILE A 86 -3.74 -14.48 -12.17
C ILE A 86 -3.69 -15.37 -13.41
N ASP A 87 -2.57 -15.40 -14.14
CA ASP A 87 -2.42 -16.22 -15.33
C ASP A 87 -2.54 -17.73 -15.02
N ASP A 88 -2.10 -18.15 -13.83
CA ASP A 88 -2.26 -19.55 -13.39
C ASP A 88 -3.69 -19.82 -12.94
N TRP A 89 -4.32 -18.89 -12.23
CA TRP A 89 -5.70 -19.06 -11.79
C TRP A 89 -6.70 -19.03 -12.94
N LYS A 90 -6.49 -18.18 -13.96
CA LYS A 90 -7.33 -18.11 -15.16
C LYS A 90 -7.50 -19.43 -15.91
N LYS A 91 -6.55 -20.35 -15.78
CA LYS A 91 -6.62 -21.68 -16.40
C LYS A 91 -7.79 -22.52 -15.87
N TYR A 92 -8.34 -22.16 -14.72
CA TYR A 92 -9.44 -22.86 -14.05
C TYR A 92 -10.77 -22.10 -14.12
N LEU A 93 -10.79 -20.95 -14.79
CA LEU A 93 -11.96 -20.08 -14.91
C LEU A 93 -12.58 -20.18 -16.31
N GLU A 94 -13.82 -19.74 -16.42
CA GLU A 94 -14.49 -19.64 -17.71
C GLU A 94 -13.79 -18.64 -18.65
N PRO A 95 -13.74 -18.90 -19.96
CA PRO A 95 -13.17 -17.98 -20.93
C PRO A 95 -13.84 -16.60 -20.84
N GLY A 96 -13.02 -15.54 -20.83
CA GLY A 96 -13.51 -14.16 -20.72
C GLY A 96 -13.57 -13.63 -19.29
N SER A 97 -13.16 -14.41 -18.28
CA SER A 97 -13.04 -13.91 -16.91
C SER A 97 -12.02 -12.79 -16.81
N GLU A 98 -12.43 -11.62 -16.31
CA GLU A 98 -11.57 -10.48 -16.04
C GLU A 98 -11.21 -10.45 -14.55
N CYS A 99 -9.92 -10.70 -14.28
CA CYS A 99 -9.42 -10.91 -12.93
C CYS A 99 -8.78 -9.67 -12.34
N PHE A 100 -8.93 -9.49 -11.02
CA PHE A 100 -8.27 -8.45 -10.25
C PHE A 100 -7.72 -9.01 -8.93
N HIS A 101 -6.47 -8.66 -8.61
CA HIS A 101 -5.83 -9.05 -7.35
C HIS A 101 -6.05 -7.94 -6.31
N PHE A 102 -7.05 -8.11 -5.45
CA PHE A 102 -7.47 -7.11 -4.48
C PHE A 102 -6.85 -7.38 -3.10
N ASP A 103 -5.53 -7.29 -3.02
CA ASP A 103 -4.74 -7.57 -1.83
C ASP A 103 -4.56 -6.35 -0.90
N ALA A 104 -4.08 -6.61 0.32
CA ALA A 104 -3.61 -5.59 1.26
C ALA A 104 -2.43 -6.09 2.09
N GLY A 105 -1.68 -5.17 2.69
CA GLY A 105 -0.69 -5.52 3.72
C GLY A 105 -1.41 -5.96 5.00
N LEU A 106 -1.09 -7.17 5.51
CA LEU A 106 -1.73 -7.73 6.71
C LEU A 106 -3.26 -7.62 6.65
N GLU A 107 -3.88 -8.07 5.58
CA GLU A 107 -5.34 -8.05 5.40
C GLU A 107 -6.07 -8.55 6.65
N SER A 108 -7.17 -7.88 7.01
CA SER A 108 -8.04 -8.28 8.10
C SER A 108 -9.37 -8.82 7.57
N LEU A 109 -10.01 -9.69 8.31
CA LEU A 109 -11.35 -10.19 7.94
C LEU A 109 -12.36 -9.04 7.83
N TRP A 110 -12.20 -8.01 8.65
CA TRP A 110 -13.01 -6.80 8.58
C TRP A 110 -12.81 -6.03 7.26
N ALA A 111 -11.56 -5.79 6.83
CA ALA A 111 -11.27 -5.05 5.62
C ALA A 111 -11.61 -5.87 4.36
N LEU A 112 -11.39 -7.18 4.39
CA LEU A 112 -11.83 -8.11 3.35
C LEU A 112 -13.35 -7.98 3.12
N ASN A 113 -14.14 -8.02 4.20
CA ASN A 113 -15.59 -7.81 4.11
C ASN A 113 -15.94 -6.45 3.48
N LYS A 114 -15.20 -5.37 3.81
CA LYS A 114 -15.42 -4.06 3.20
C LYS A 114 -15.17 -4.05 1.69
N LYS A 115 -14.15 -4.77 1.22
CA LYS A 115 -13.86 -4.93 -0.21
C LYS A 115 -14.98 -5.67 -0.94
N ILE A 116 -15.45 -6.79 -0.41
CA ILE A 116 -16.55 -7.55 -1.00
C ILE A 116 -17.81 -6.70 -1.08
N VAL A 117 -18.19 -6.04 0.02
CA VAL A 117 -19.35 -5.14 0.06
C VAL A 117 -19.19 -3.94 -0.89
N PHE A 118 -17.97 -3.44 -1.07
CA PHE A 118 -17.69 -2.34 -1.99
C PHE A 118 -17.91 -2.78 -3.44
N ILE A 119 -17.42 -3.95 -3.84
CA ILE A 119 -17.59 -4.52 -5.18
C ILE A 119 -19.07 -4.73 -5.48
N ASP A 120 -19.80 -5.40 -4.59
CA ASP A 120 -21.22 -5.66 -4.71
C ASP A 120 -22.05 -4.39 -4.85
N LYS A 121 -21.83 -3.39 -3.98
CA LYS A 121 -22.52 -2.10 -4.02
C LYS A 121 -22.29 -1.28 -5.30
N HIS A 122 -21.15 -1.49 -5.97
CA HIS A 122 -20.85 -0.82 -7.23
C HIS A 122 -21.28 -1.60 -8.46
N GLY A 123 -22.02 -2.70 -8.27
CA GLY A 123 -22.64 -3.49 -9.34
C GLY A 123 -21.68 -4.37 -10.12
N PHE A 124 -20.54 -4.72 -9.54
CA PHE A 124 -19.62 -5.69 -10.12
C PHE A 124 -20.02 -7.11 -9.72
N ASN A 125 -19.95 -8.04 -10.65
CA ASN A 125 -20.20 -9.44 -10.38
C ASN A 125 -19.04 -10.06 -9.62
N LEU A 126 -19.34 -10.99 -8.73
CA LEU A 126 -18.39 -11.84 -8.02
C LEU A 126 -18.55 -13.28 -8.53
N ASP A 127 -18.26 -13.50 -9.84
CA ASP A 127 -18.48 -14.81 -10.46
C ASP A 127 -17.46 -15.83 -9.92
N ASN A 128 -16.22 -15.40 -9.71
CA ASN A 128 -15.16 -16.24 -9.16
C ASN A 128 -14.40 -15.48 -8.04
N VAL A 129 -14.20 -16.14 -6.93
CA VAL A 129 -13.52 -15.57 -5.77
C VAL A 129 -12.52 -16.56 -5.20
N LEU A 130 -11.26 -16.14 -5.12
CA LEU A 130 -10.19 -16.84 -4.42
C LEU A 130 -9.80 -16.03 -3.18
N ILE A 131 -10.02 -16.59 -2.00
CA ILE A 131 -9.66 -15.93 -0.73
C ILE A 131 -8.49 -16.67 -0.09
N VAL A 132 -7.36 -15.98 0.05
CA VAL A 132 -6.17 -16.51 0.72
C VAL A 132 -6.19 -16.05 2.18
N LEU A 133 -6.52 -16.99 3.06
CA LEU A 133 -6.63 -16.75 4.50
C LEU A 133 -5.44 -17.32 5.26
N ASP A 134 -4.97 -16.57 6.23
CA ASP A 134 -4.03 -17.04 7.23
C ASP A 134 -4.52 -16.72 8.63
N HIS A 135 -3.78 -17.18 9.65
CA HIS A 135 -4.12 -16.94 11.04
C HIS A 135 -4.25 -15.44 11.36
N SER A 136 -3.39 -14.60 10.80
CA SER A 136 -3.40 -13.15 11.06
C SER A 136 -4.60 -12.44 10.43
N THR A 137 -5.13 -12.97 9.32
CA THR A 137 -6.35 -12.47 8.68
C THR A 137 -7.59 -12.87 9.46
N ILE A 138 -7.69 -14.16 9.83
CA ILE A 138 -8.89 -14.73 10.49
C ILE A 138 -9.08 -14.13 11.89
N THR A 139 -8.01 -13.92 12.64
CA THR A 139 -8.07 -13.41 14.02
C THR A 139 -8.29 -11.91 14.13
N GLN A 140 -8.26 -11.18 13.01
CA GLN A 140 -8.43 -9.73 13.00
C GLN A 140 -9.81 -9.34 12.45
N ASP A 141 -10.76 -9.17 13.34
CA ASP A 141 -12.14 -8.77 13.07
C ASP A 141 -12.41 -7.26 13.10
N LYS A 142 -11.36 -6.46 13.36
CA LYS A 142 -11.41 -5.00 13.48
C LYS A 142 -10.51 -4.31 12.45
N PRO A 143 -10.78 -3.01 12.12
CA PRO A 143 -9.87 -2.26 11.28
C PRO A 143 -8.48 -2.19 11.87
N ARG A 144 -7.47 -2.26 11.01
CA ARG A 144 -6.08 -2.06 11.43
C ARG A 144 -5.73 -0.58 11.43
N HIS A 145 -4.76 -0.22 12.26
CA HIS A 145 -4.23 1.13 12.38
C HIS A 145 -2.82 1.24 11.79
N GLY A 146 -2.38 2.48 11.59
CA GLY A 146 -1.08 2.79 11.01
C GLY A 146 -1.13 3.00 9.49
N HIS A 147 -0.23 3.81 8.99
CA HIS A 147 -0.26 4.30 7.61
C HIS A 147 -0.20 3.19 6.53
N ILE A 148 0.46 2.06 6.81
CA ILE A 148 0.57 0.94 5.86
C ILE A 148 -0.68 0.04 5.87
N PHE A 149 -1.50 0.11 6.93
CA PHE A 149 -2.60 -0.84 7.19
C PHE A 149 -3.98 -0.20 7.28
N ILE A 150 -4.06 1.13 7.42
CA ILE A 150 -5.35 1.83 7.51
C ILE A 150 -6.14 1.61 6.21
N THR A 151 -7.40 1.24 6.39
CA THR A 151 -8.30 0.92 5.28
C THR A 151 -8.52 2.11 4.37
N SER A 152 -8.52 1.87 3.08
CA SER A 152 -8.74 2.87 2.04
C SER A 152 -10.10 3.57 2.20
N PRO A 153 -10.16 4.92 2.15
CA PRO A 153 -11.39 5.67 2.40
C PRO A 153 -12.61 5.25 1.56
N PRO A 154 -12.49 4.95 0.26
CA PRO A 154 -13.62 4.50 -0.54
C PRO A 154 -14.32 3.25 0.01
N LEU A 155 -13.57 2.31 0.60
CA LEU A 155 -14.12 1.06 1.13
C LEU A 155 -15.05 1.28 2.35
N VAL A 156 -14.93 2.43 3.01
CA VAL A 156 -15.70 2.80 4.20
C VAL A 156 -16.54 4.07 3.97
N ASN A 157 -16.92 4.34 2.73
CA ASN A 157 -17.68 5.52 2.33
C ASN A 157 -17.05 6.83 2.83
N TYR A 158 -15.72 6.93 2.78
CA TYR A 158 -14.92 8.08 3.22
C TYR A 158 -15.10 8.48 4.70
N SER A 159 -15.68 7.63 5.54
CA SER A 159 -15.90 7.93 6.96
C SER A 159 -14.58 8.12 7.74
N ASN A 160 -13.48 7.56 7.26
CA ASN A 160 -12.14 7.68 7.87
C ASN A 160 -11.22 8.65 7.13
N LEU A 161 -11.71 9.48 6.20
CA LEU A 161 -10.88 10.30 5.31
C LEU A 161 -9.90 11.20 6.07
N LEU A 162 -10.39 11.88 7.11
CA LEU A 162 -9.55 12.77 7.93
C LEU A 162 -8.49 11.98 8.71
N GLU A 163 -8.86 10.86 9.30
CA GLU A 163 -7.94 9.99 10.03
C GLU A 163 -6.89 9.40 9.08
N PHE A 164 -7.29 9.00 7.89
CA PHE A 164 -6.40 8.49 6.86
C PHE A 164 -5.31 9.51 6.54
N HIS A 165 -5.64 10.70 6.08
CA HIS A 165 -4.65 11.72 5.72
C HIS A 165 -3.83 12.20 6.92
N LYS A 166 -4.45 12.35 8.10
CA LYS A 166 -3.78 12.68 9.35
C LYS A 166 -2.71 11.65 9.70
N THR A 167 -3.01 10.36 9.56
CA THR A 167 -2.07 9.27 9.85
C THR A 167 -0.81 9.37 8.98
N PHE A 168 -0.96 9.58 7.68
CA PHE A 168 0.18 9.74 6.77
C PHE A 168 0.97 11.03 7.04
N TYR A 169 0.28 12.13 7.32
CA TYR A 169 0.95 13.39 7.63
C TYR A 169 1.79 13.30 8.91
N PHE A 170 1.30 12.65 9.95
CA PHE A 170 2.08 12.47 11.18
C PHE A 170 3.29 11.54 10.99
N VAL A 171 3.18 10.52 10.16
CA VAL A 171 4.35 9.70 9.80
C VAL A 171 5.38 10.55 9.04
N PHE A 172 4.95 11.38 8.10
CA PHE A 172 5.84 12.31 7.41
C PHE A 172 6.55 13.28 8.36
N LEU A 173 5.86 13.76 9.40
CA LEU A 173 6.42 14.66 10.41
C LEU A 173 7.32 13.94 11.43
N SER A 174 7.29 12.60 11.50
CA SER A 174 8.18 11.91 12.42
C SER A 174 9.63 12.15 12.02
N PRO A 175 10.51 12.53 12.97
CA PRO A 175 11.90 12.86 12.65
C PRO A 175 12.61 11.73 11.89
N ASP A 176 12.38 10.49 12.31
CA ASP A 176 13.00 9.31 11.73
C ASP A 176 12.67 9.13 10.24
N PHE A 177 11.38 9.19 9.90
CA PHE A 177 10.95 9.10 8.51
C PHE A 177 11.41 10.32 7.71
N PHE A 178 11.20 11.53 8.25
CA PHE A 178 11.52 12.77 7.55
C PHE A 178 13.01 12.84 7.17
N TYR A 179 13.91 12.59 8.13
CA TYR A 179 15.35 12.59 7.86
C TYR A 179 15.76 11.49 6.88
N ALA A 180 15.24 10.28 7.06
CA ALA A 180 15.54 9.17 6.14
C ALA A 180 15.08 9.49 4.72
N TYR A 181 13.87 10.03 4.56
CA TYR A 181 13.32 10.38 3.26
C TYR A 181 14.07 11.54 2.59
N MET A 182 14.44 12.56 3.34
CA MET A 182 15.19 13.71 2.81
C MET A 182 16.62 13.31 2.42
N ASP A 183 17.30 12.51 3.25
CA ASP A 183 18.63 11.97 2.92
C ASP A 183 18.58 11.09 1.67
N PHE A 184 17.54 10.23 1.54
CA PHE A 184 17.35 9.44 0.34
C PHE A 184 17.13 10.33 -0.90
N LYS A 185 16.27 11.35 -0.80
CA LYS A 185 16.02 12.29 -1.90
C LYS A 185 17.28 13.05 -2.34
N GLN A 186 18.17 13.36 -1.42
CA GLN A 186 19.40 14.08 -1.70
C GLN A 186 20.51 13.15 -2.23
N SER A 187 20.67 11.97 -1.62
CA SER A 187 21.77 11.07 -1.95
C SER A 187 21.47 10.11 -3.10
N GLY A 188 20.19 9.82 -3.37
CA GLY A 188 19.75 8.78 -4.30
C GLY A 188 20.13 7.36 -3.86
N LYS A 189 20.68 7.19 -2.63
CA LYS A 189 21.20 5.92 -2.13
C LYS A 189 20.43 5.44 -0.92
N LEU A 190 20.07 4.15 -0.94
CA LEU A 190 19.49 3.48 0.20
C LEU A 190 20.57 3.17 1.23
N LYS A 191 20.40 3.70 2.44
CA LYS A 191 21.27 3.38 3.57
C LYS A 191 20.57 2.39 4.52
N PRO A 192 21.30 1.54 5.25
CA PRO A 192 20.71 0.48 6.09
C PRO A 192 19.69 1.01 7.12
N TYR A 193 19.93 2.17 7.72
CA TYR A 193 19.03 2.75 8.72
C TYR A 193 17.67 3.15 8.12
N MET A 194 17.60 3.53 6.86
CA MET A 194 16.38 3.96 6.20
C MET A 194 15.35 2.84 6.12
N LYS A 195 15.78 1.58 6.02
CA LYS A 195 14.90 0.40 5.96
C LYS A 195 14.01 0.26 7.19
N LYS A 196 14.49 0.68 8.36
CA LYS A 196 13.74 0.62 9.62
C LYS A 196 12.60 1.65 9.69
N HIS A 197 12.63 2.67 8.84
CA HIS A 197 11.67 3.79 8.87
C HIS A 197 10.64 3.73 7.74
N GLY A 198 10.34 2.54 7.23
CA GLY A 198 9.33 2.34 6.19
C GLY A 198 9.76 2.82 4.80
N LEU A 199 11.03 3.16 4.64
CA LEU A 199 11.64 3.38 3.37
C LEU A 199 12.15 2.04 2.88
N ILE A 200 11.45 1.42 1.88
CA ILE A 200 12.18 0.69 0.88
C ILE A 200 12.10 -0.81 0.90
N THR A 201 11.73 -1.33 -0.23
CA THR A 201 12.18 -2.62 -0.72
C THR A 201 13.22 -2.39 -1.80
N ASP A 202 14.32 -3.10 -1.75
CA ASP A 202 15.34 -3.21 -2.79
C ASP A 202 15.05 -4.38 -3.76
N LEU A 203 13.81 -4.86 -3.75
CA LEU A 203 13.37 -5.95 -4.61
C LEU A 203 12.76 -5.39 -5.90
N PRO A 204 13.29 -5.78 -7.06
CA PRO A 204 12.64 -5.48 -8.33
C PRO A 204 11.28 -6.20 -8.36
N GLN A 205 10.23 -5.43 -8.46
CA GLN A 205 8.86 -5.93 -8.56
C GLN A 205 8.30 -5.52 -9.91
N GLN A 206 7.76 -6.46 -10.64
CA GLN A 206 6.89 -6.16 -11.78
C GLN A 206 5.48 -5.93 -11.24
N TYR A 207 4.87 -4.87 -11.72
CA TYR A 207 3.52 -4.46 -11.32
C TYR A 207 2.66 -4.35 -12.57
N ASP A 208 1.63 -5.18 -12.63
CA ASP A 208 0.61 -5.09 -13.66
C ASP A 208 -0.47 -4.12 -13.22
N ILE A 209 -0.58 -3.00 -13.94
CA ILE A 209 -1.54 -1.94 -13.61
C ILE A 209 -2.98 -2.43 -13.78
N LYS A 210 -3.28 -3.27 -14.78
CA LYS A 210 -4.63 -3.74 -15.05
C LYS A 210 -5.10 -4.71 -13.97
N THR A 211 -4.28 -5.66 -13.62
CA THR A 211 -4.67 -6.73 -12.67
C THR A 211 -4.29 -6.45 -11.23
N ASN A 212 -3.52 -5.39 -10.97
CA ASN A 212 -2.89 -5.09 -9.67
C ASN A 212 -1.93 -6.19 -9.16
N GLU A 213 -1.50 -7.07 -10.04
CA GLU A 213 -0.62 -8.18 -9.74
C GLU A 213 0.82 -7.70 -9.55
N ILE A 214 1.50 -8.25 -8.56
CA ILE A 214 2.94 -8.04 -8.35
C ILE A 214 3.65 -9.35 -8.60
N ARG A 215 4.63 -9.34 -9.54
CA ARG A 215 5.48 -10.48 -9.85
C ARG A 215 6.83 -10.32 -9.18
N LEU A 216 7.28 -11.36 -8.53
CA LEU A 216 8.56 -11.40 -7.83
C LEU A 216 9.61 -12.15 -8.69
N GLU A 217 9.81 -11.70 -9.93
CA GLU A 217 10.70 -12.36 -10.91
C GLU A 217 12.11 -12.60 -10.38
N HIS A 218 12.61 -11.70 -9.53
CA HIS A 218 13.93 -11.90 -8.93
C HIS A 218 13.99 -13.20 -8.11
N PHE A 219 12.97 -13.48 -7.31
CA PHE A 219 12.91 -14.72 -6.52
C PHE A 219 12.66 -15.93 -7.40
N GLU A 220 11.81 -15.82 -8.42
CA GLU A 220 11.58 -16.90 -9.37
C GLU A 220 12.86 -17.30 -10.10
N ASN A 221 13.66 -16.32 -10.51
CA ASN A 221 14.94 -16.57 -11.15
C ASN A 221 15.96 -17.21 -10.19
N LEU A 222 16.02 -16.73 -8.93
CA LEU A 222 16.88 -17.35 -7.92
C LEU A 222 16.46 -18.81 -7.62
N ILE A 223 15.17 -19.11 -7.62
CA ILE A 223 14.67 -20.48 -7.44
C ILE A 223 15.04 -21.34 -8.64
N LYS A 224 14.83 -20.85 -9.87
CA LYS A 224 15.19 -21.54 -11.11
C LYS A 224 16.70 -21.83 -11.22
N GLU A 225 17.52 -20.90 -10.71
CA GLU A 225 18.99 -21.04 -10.68
C GLU A 225 19.49 -21.84 -9.46
N GLU A 226 18.59 -22.40 -8.63
CA GLU A 226 18.91 -23.09 -7.37
C GLU A 226 19.70 -22.24 -6.36
N ARG A 227 19.72 -20.92 -6.55
CA ARG A 227 20.51 -19.97 -5.73
C ARG A 227 19.74 -19.39 -4.56
N TYR A 228 18.42 -19.63 -4.48
CA TYR A 228 17.56 -19.12 -3.41
C TYR A 228 17.86 -19.80 -2.06
N TYR A 229 18.16 -21.09 -2.11
CA TYR A 229 18.43 -21.89 -0.91
C TYR A 229 19.90 -21.76 -0.50
N THR A 230 20.19 -20.75 0.33
CA THR A 230 21.52 -20.69 0.97
C THR A 230 21.58 -21.69 2.13
N PRO A 231 22.75 -22.24 2.48
CA PRO A 231 22.90 -23.16 3.64
C PRO A 231 22.29 -22.61 4.94
N LYS A 232 22.30 -21.30 5.10
CA LYS A 232 21.72 -20.61 6.27
C LYS A 232 20.18 -20.62 6.26
N LEU A 233 19.54 -20.68 5.09
CA LEU A 233 18.08 -20.78 4.99
C LEU A 233 17.62 -22.23 5.18
N LEU A 234 18.42 -23.19 4.70
CA LEU A 234 18.15 -24.61 4.89
C LEU A 234 18.22 -25.00 6.38
N SER A 235 19.16 -24.45 7.16
CA SER A 235 19.23 -24.71 8.60
C SER A 235 17.99 -24.23 9.38
N LEU A 236 17.27 -23.21 8.88
CA LEU A 236 16.02 -22.73 9.52
C LEU A 236 14.81 -23.66 9.30
N PHE A 237 14.90 -24.61 8.35
CA PHE A 237 13.82 -25.55 8.05
C PHE A 237 14.08 -26.97 8.55
N TYR A 238 15.31 -27.30 8.97
CA TYR A 238 15.74 -28.64 9.34
C TYR A 238 16.25 -28.76 10.80
N ASP A 239 16.29 -27.67 11.57
CA ASP A 239 16.46 -27.65 13.02
C ASP A 239 15.10 -27.50 13.73
#